data_7d9e26d3b742ce6b16dfd4a4bb09c830
#
_entry.id   7d9e26d3b742ce6b16dfd4a4bb09c830
#
_cell.length_a   1.000
_cell.length_b   1.000
_cell.length_c   1.000
_cell.angle_alpha   90.00
_cell.angle_beta   90.00
_cell.angle_gamma   90.00
#
_symmetry.space_group_name_H-M   'P 1'
#
loop_
_entity.id
_entity.type
_entity.pdbx_description
1 polymer ?
#
loop_
_entity_poly.entity_id
_entity_poly.type
_entity_poly.pdbx_seq_one_letter_code
_entity_poly.pdbx_strand_id
1 'polypeptide(L)'
;MRTLASILFLSVLTLAPAAEEILGQGAFRYQVVPDWGREALARVNVKNGHAVVTDSRGRLLFLTDDARNNVIILDAESGALISQWTARMPGAHGMSLVRDADGSEVVFITDTQLHLVRKLTLDGKELASYPWPAQAKLHANESEYRPSKTTHFKDGSFAVFDGYGKDYIFHYKADGSLLRIWGGDLGEEKNRLKHWGPHGGAFDDRDGAPRVVIAMSDQQEIRRFSVDGHFIDQIPFPGGNPRDIIPFGTFTIIPHLGDQWPKVKNSPGFISIVDAHWKIVSNIGAPPAEYASGTLQPMQSDRRTFIHPHGVCADAAGNLFVAQFASPAAPLLKLKRVR
;
A
#
# COMPACT_ATOMS: atom_id res chain seq x y z
N MET A 1 45.91 -54.60 -35.94
CA MET A 1 44.67 -53.97 -35.50
C MET A 1 45.04 -52.90 -34.50
N ARG A 2 44.92 -51.63 -34.86
CA ARG A 2 45.18 -50.50 -33.99
C ARG A 2 43.82 -49.92 -33.59
N THR A 3 43.46 -50.00 -32.29
CA THR A 3 42.23 -49.46 -31.72
C THR A 3 42.38 -47.94 -31.46
N LEU A 4 41.67 -47.11 -32.16
CA LEU A 4 41.56 -45.68 -31.86
C LEU A 4 40.57 -45.52 -30.67
N ALA A 5 41.05 -44.97 -29.58
CA ALA A 5 40.17 -44.50 -28.48
C ALA A 5 39.75 -43.05 -28.76
N SER A 6 38.47 -42.86 -29.00
CA SER A 6 37.86 -41.49 -29.12
C SER A 6 37.62 -40.92 -27.74
N ILE A 7 38.31 -39.85 -27.40
CA ILE A 7 38.07 -39.06 -26.17
C ILE A 7 36.96 -38.09 -26.46
N LEU A 8 35.80 -38.27 -25.82
CA LEU A 8 34.66 -37.34 -25.88
C LEU A 8 34.90 -36.20 -24.88
N PHE A 9 35.18 -35.01 -25.38
CA PHE A 9 35.23 -33.79 -24.53
C PHE A 9 33.80 -33.34 -24.23
N LEU A 10 33.33 -33.52 -23.00
CA LEU A 10 32.10 -32.97 -22.50
C LEU A 10 32.35 -31.49 -22.11
N SER A 11 31.96 -30.54 -22.96
CA SER A 11 32.00 -29.13 -22.62
C SER A 11 30.84 -28.80 -21.66
N VAL A 12 31.16 -28.58 -20.40
CA VAL A 12 30.21 -28.04 -19.41
C VAL A 12 30.00 -26.57 -19.75
N LEU A 13 28.87 -26.23 -20.39
CA LEU A 13 28.42 -24.86 -20.49
C LEU A 13 27.99 -24.39 -19.08
N THR A 14 28.84 -23.62 -18.42
CA THR A 14 28.44 -22.83 -17.25
C THR A 14 27.53 -21.70 -17.74
N LEU A 15 26.25 -21.83 -17.55
CA LEU A 15 25.31 -20.69 -17.68
C LEU A 15 25.76 -19.64 -16.66
N ALA A 16 26.21 -18.48 -17.17
CA ALA A 16 26.41 -17.32 -16.33
C ALA A 16 25.07 -16.98 -15.67
N PRO A 17 25.02 -16.66 -14.36
CA PRO A 17 23.80 -16.21 -13.73
C PRO A 17 23.26 -14.99 -14.50
N ALA A 18 21.99 -15.03 -14.85
CA ALA A 18 21.33 -13.87 -15.48
C ALA A 18 21.59 -12.65 -14.57
N ALA A 19 22.02 -11.54 -15.16
CA ALA A 19 22.23 -10.30 -14.40
C ALA A 19 20.91 -9.97 -13.69
N GLU A 20 20.99 -9.75 -12.37
CA GLU A 20 19.83 -9.38 -11.57
C GLU A 20 19.22 -8.08 -12.13
N GLU A 21 17.93 -8.10 -12.42
CA GLU A 21 17.25 -6.99 -13.04
C GLU A 21 17.15 -5.80 -12.07
N ILE A 22 17.63 -4.62 -12.50
CA ILE A 22 17.50 -3.37 -11.75
C ILE A 22 16.21 -2.69 -12.17
N LEU A 23 15.35 -2.42 -11.18
CA LEU A 23 14.07 -1.74 -11.33
C LEU A 23 14.18 -0.29 -10.86
N GLY A 24 13.46 0.61 -11.53
CA GLY A 24 13.44 2.03 -11.17
C GLY A 24 14.59 2.82 -11.76
N GLN A 25 14.64 4.12 -11.43
CA GLN A 25 15.54 5.09 -12.07
C GLN A 25 16.21 6.02 -11.05
N GLY A 26 17.30 6.69 -11.48
CA GLY A 26 18.01 7.69 -10.70
C GLY A 26 18.53 7.15 -9.36
N ALA A 27 18.23 7.84 -8.30
CA ALA A 27 18.59 7.47 -6.92
C ALA A 27 17.70 6.35 -6.33
N PHE A 28 16.62 5.97 -7.01
CA PHE A 28 15.63 5.00 -6.55
C PHE A 28 15.64 3.77 -7.46
N ARG A 29 16.76 3.03 -7.37
CA ARG A 29 16.96 1.77 -8.08
C ARG A 29 16.92 0.61 -7.10
N TYR A 30 16.33 -0.50 -7.50
CA TYR A 30 16.05 -1.63 -6.63
C TYR A 30 16.31 -2.96 -7.35
N GLN A 31 16.58 -3.98 -6.56
CA GLN A 31 16.59 -5.37 -6.98
C GLN A 31 15.63 -6.17 -6.11
N VAL A 32 14.88 -7.07 -6.71
CA VAL A 32 14.07 -8.04 -5.95
C VAL A 32 15.03 -8.96 -5.20
N VAL A 33 14.77 -9.16 -3.90
CA VAL A 33 15.52 -10.15 -3.11
C VAL A 33 14.88 -11.52 -3.33
N PRO A 34 15.53 -12.43 -4.06
CA PRO A 34 14.96 -13.74 -4.35
C PRO A 34 14.66 -14.51 -3.05
N ASP A 35 13.53 -15.20 -3.05
CA ASP A 35 13.11 -16.12 -1.99
C ASP A 35 12.98 -15.52 -0.57
N TRP A 36 13.16 -14.20 -0.42
CA TRP A 36 12.96 -13.54 0.87
C TRP A 36 11.54 -13.79 1.40
N GLY A 37 11.45 -14.29 2.62
CA GLY A 37 10.18 -14.61 3.28
C GLY A 37 9.42 -15.81 2.71
N ARG A 38 9.87 -16.45 1.63
CA ARG A 38 9.18 -17.58 0.98
C ARG A 38 8.91 -18.73 1.94
N GLU A 39 9.90 -19.16 2.69
CA GLU A 39 9.75 -20.27 3.63
C GLU A 39 8.76 -19.94 4.75
N ALA A 40 8.83 -18.73 5.30
CA ALA A 40 7.90 -18.23 6.32
C ALA A 40 6.46 -18.19 5.80
N LEU A 41 6.25 -17.61 4.63
CA LEU A 41 4.92 -17.48 4.02
C LEU A 41 4.33 -18.82 3.56
N ALA A 42 5.16 -19.80 3.22
CA ALA A 42 4.69 -21.15 2.89
C ALA A 42 4.12 -21.92 4.11
N ARG A 43 4.46 -21.50 5.33
CA ARG A 43 4.00 -22.14 6.59
C ARG A 43 2.74 -21.50 7.18
N VAL A 44 2.26 -20.40 6.61
CA VAL A 44 1.14 -19.62 7.13
C VAL A 44 0.04 -19.46 6.07
N ASN A 45 -1.19 -19.20 6.52
CA ASN A 45 -2.27 -18.93 5.57
C ASN A 45 -2.16 -17.49 5.09
N VAL A 46 -2.08 -17.30 3.77
CA VAL A 46 -2.11 -16.01 3.11
C VAL A 46 -3.13 -16.09 1.98
N LYS A 47 -4.05 -15.13 1.92
CA LYS A 47 -5.03 -15.05 0.84
C LYS A 47 -4.67 -13.93 -0.13
N ASN A 48 -4.77 -12.67 0.32
CA ASN A 48 -4.35 -11.50 -0.45
C ASN A 48 -3.47 -10.61 0.44
N GLY A 49 -2.40 -10.04 -0.10
CA GLY A 49 -1.61 -9.02 0.59
C GLY A 49 -2.25 -7.65 0.39
N HIS A 50 -2.54 -6.95 1.48
CA HIS A 50 -3.18 -5.63 1.41
C HIS A 50 -2.30 -4.50 1.91
N ALA A 51 -1.71 -4.63 3.08
CA ALA A 51 -0.88 -3.60 3.66
C ALA A 51 0.37 -4.18 4.33
N VAL A 52 1.38 -3.36 4.47
CA VAL A 52 2.62 -3.71 5.14
C VAL A 52 3.19 -2.48 5.83
N VAL A 53 3.68 -2.65 7.06
CA VAL A 53 4.34 -1.60 7.84
C VAL A 53 5.55 -2.16 8.58
N THR A 54 6.52 -1.31 8.89
CA THR A 54 7.70 -1.66 9.70
C THR A 54 7.59 -0.98 11.05
N ASP A 55 7.67 -1.74 12.14
CA ASP A 55 7.65 -1.17 13.50
C ASP A 55 9.02 -0.63 13.94
N SER A 56 9.06 0.03 15.11
CA SER A 56 10.29 0.62 15.66
C SER A 56 11.36 -0.41 16.04
N ARG A 57 11.02 -1.69 16.08
CA ARG A 57 11.96 -2.80 16.33
C ARG A 57 12.51 -3.42 15.05
N GLY A 58 12.16 -2.88 13.87
CA GLY A 58 12.56 -3.41 12.58
C GLY A 58 11.81 -4.69 12.17
N ARG A 59 10.64 -4.98 12.81
CA ARG A 59 9.79 -6.09 12.40
C ARG A 59 8.84 -5.62 11.32
N LEU A 60 8.57 -6.49 10.37
CA LEU A 60 7.61 -6.26 9.30
C LEU A 60 6.26 -6.88 9.68
N LEU A 61 5.22 -6.06 9.74
CA LEU A 61 3.85 -6.51 9.92
C LEU A 61 3.17 -6.52 8.55
N PHE A 62 2.73 -7.68 8.11
CA PHE A 62 2.10 -7.91 6.81
C PHE A 62 0.62 -8.29 7.02
N LEU A 63 -0.29 -7.48 6.47
CA LEU A 63 -1.74 -7.65 6.56
C LEU A 63 -2.28 -8.48 5.41
N THR A 64 -3.11 -9.47 5.74
CA THR A 64 -3.88 -10.28 4.79
C THR A 64 -5.38 -10.33 5.16
N ASP A 65 -6.24 -10.60 4.20
CA ASP A 65 -7.67 -10.83 4.39
C ASP A 65 -8.03 -12.30 4.66
N ASP A 66 -7.04 -13.13 5.05
CA ASP A 66 -7.34 -14.45 5.60
C ASP A 66 -7.77 -14.32 7.07
N ALA A 67 -9.05 -14.54 7.37
CA ALA A 67 -9.59 -14.40 8.71
C ALA A 67 -8.97 -15.35 9.76
N ARG A 68 -8.23 -16.37 9.34
CA ARG A 68 -7.47 -17.27 10.22
C ARG A 68 -6.12 -16.67 10.62
N ASN A 69 -5.63 -15.66 9.86
CA ASN A 69 -4.28 -15.15 10.03
C ASN A 69 -4.17 -13.73 9.42
N ASN A 70 -4.72 -12.72 10.11
CA ASN A 70 -4.75 -11.36 9.54
C ASN A 70 -3.37 -10.70 9.49
N VAL A 71 -2.52 -10.89 10.48
CA VAL A 71 -1.21 -10.25 10.54
C VAL A 71 -0.10 -11.28 10.73
N ILE A 72 0.85 -11.25 9.80
CA ILE A 72 2.07 -12.05 9.81
C ILE A 72 3.23 -11.12 10.14
N ILE A 73 4.00 -11.46 11.17
CA ILE A 73 5.14 -10.66 11.62
C ILE A 73 6.42 -11.36 11.21
N LEU A 74 7.21 -10.69 10.38
CA LEU A 74 8.47 -11.19 9.86
C LEU A 74 9.64 -10.34 10.35
N ASP A 75 10.80 -10.94 10.44
CA ASP A 75 12.06 -10.21 10.52
C ASP A 75 12.33 -9.52 9.18
N ALA A 76 12.47 -8.22 9.15
CA ALA A 76 12.60 -7.46 7.91
C ALA A 76 13.91 -7.74 7.17
N GLU A 77 14.96 -8.15 7.87
CA GLU A 77 16.25 -8.48 7.24
C GLU A 77 16.21 -9.86 6.60
N SER A 78 15.92 -10.89 7.39
CA SER A 78 16.01 -12.30 6.97
C SER A 78 14.74 -12.84 6.31
N GLY A 79 13.56 -12.23 6.55
CA GLY A 79 12.26 -12.77 6.14
C GLY A 79 11.77 -13.93 7.02
N ALA A 80 12.44 -14.21 8.15
CA ALA A 80 12.02 -15.26 9.06
C ALA A 80 10.70 -14.91 9.76
N LEU A 81 9.84 -15.92 9.97
CA LEU A 81 8.60 -15.77 10.72
C LEU A 81 8.94 -15.54 12.20
N ILE A 82 8.47 -14.40 12.75
CA ILE A 82 8.56 -14.09 14.18
C ILE A 82 7.30 -14.58 14.88
N SER A 83 6.12 -14.17 14.38
CA SER A 83 4.82 -14.53 14.93
C SER A 83 3.70 -14.24 13.94
N GLN A 84 2.50 -14.64 14.30
CA GLN A 84 1.28 -14.33 13.56
C GLN A 84 0.08 -14.28 14.50
N TRP A 85 -0.95 -13.53 14.10
CA TRP A 85 -2.19 -13.47 14.86
C TRP A 85 -3.40 -13.14 13.96
N THR A 86 -4.58 -13.34 14.49
CA THR A 86 -5.81 -12.97 13.80
C THR A 86 -6.74 -12.15 14.71
N ALA A 87 -7.37 -11.13 14.13
CA ALA A 87 -8.52 -10.44 14.68
C ALA A 87 -9.85 -10.93 14.06
N ARG A 88 -9.81 -12.02 13.28
CA ARG A 88 -10.97 -12.61 12.57
C ARG A 88 -11.65 -11.60 11.64
N MET A 89 -10.85 -10.89 10.86
CA MET A 89 -11.28 -9.83 9.94
C MET A 89 -11.22 -10.35 8.49
N PRO A 90 -12.33 -10.86 7.93
CA PRO A 90 -12.35 -11.48 6.59
C PRO A 90 -12.22 -10.47 5.45
N GLY A 91 -12.49 -9.20 5.71
CA GLY A 91 -12.31 -8.08 4.80
C GLY A 91 -11.19 -7.13 5.21
N ALA A 92 -10.20 -7.60 5.98
CA ALA A 92 -9.06 -6.78 6.41
C ALA A 92 -8.37 -6.15 5.19
N HIS A 93 -8.25 -4.81 5.18
CA HIS A 93 -7.83 -4.10 3.98
C HIS A 93 -6.73 -3.05 4.24
N GLY A 94 -7.00 -1.98 4.97
CA GLY A 94 -6.01 -0.97 5.32
C GLY A 94 -5.37 -1.25 6.67
N MET A 95 -4.06 -1.00 6.80
CA MET A 95 -3.35 -1.00 8.08
C MET A 95 -2.51 0.25 8.21
N SER A 96 -2.63 0.93 9.34
CA SER A 96 -1.81 2.09 9.69
C SER A 96 -1.13 1.83 11.02
N LEU A 97 0.20 1.96 11.05
CA LEU A 97 1.00 1.91 12.29
C LEU A 97 1.05 3.32 12.89
N VAL A 98 0.73 3.43 14.16
CA VAL A 98 0.60 4.70 14.86
C VAL A 98 1.31 4.60 16.22
N ARG A 99 1.94 5.69 16.64
CA ARG A 99 2.38 5.86 18.02
C ARG A 99 1.25 6.48 18.84
N ASP A 100 0.76 5.74 19.82
CA ASP A 100 -0.32 6.19 20.70
C ASP A 100 0.17 7.24 21.72
N ALA A 101 -0.76 7.87 22.44
CA ALA A 101 -0.46 8.93 23.42
C ALA A 101 0.47 8.48 24.55
N ASP A 102 0.44 7.20 24.93
CA ASP A 102 1.33 6.60 25.93
C ASP A 102 2.71 6.22 25.36
N GLY A 103 2.97 6.48 24.07
CA GLY A 103 4.20 6.16 23.37
C GLY A 103 4.26 4.73 22.81
N SER A 104 3.28 3.88 23.08
CA SER A 104 3.20 2.55 22.49
C SER A 104 2.88 2.61 21.01
N GLU A 105 3.31 1.59 20.25
CA GLU A 105 2.92 1.41 18.84
C GLU A 105 1.66 0.54 18.77
N VAL A 106 0.70 0.98 17.99
CA VAL A 106 -0.58 0.31 17.73
C VAL A 106 -0.86 0.27 16.24
N VAL A 107 -1.71 -0.65 15.81
CA VAL A 107 -2.21 -0.68 14.44
C VAL A 107 -3.70 -0.40 14.39
N PHE A 108 -4.10 0.39 13.39
CA PHE A 108 -5.50 0.52 12.99
C PHE A 108 -5.70 -0.33 11.74
N ILE A 109 -6.68 -1.23 11.77
CA ILE A 109 -7.01 -2.11 10.65
C ILE A 109 -8.46 -1.86 10.25
N THR A 110 -8.69 -1.58 8.97
CA THR A 110 -10.04 -1.47 8.39
C THR A 110 -10.51 -2.83 7.90
N ASP A 111 -11.81 -3.08 7.99
CA ASP A 111 -12.43 -4.28 7.42
C ASP A 111 -13.66 -3.92 6.58
N THR A 112 -13.61 -4.26 5.29
CA THR A 112 -14.64 -3.94 4.32
C THR A 112 -15.85 -4.86 4.37
N GLN A 113 -15.78 -5.99 5.10
CA GLN A 113 -16.87 -6.97 5.27
C GLN A 113 -17.50 -6.91 6.66
N LEU A 114 -16.71 -6.58 7.69
CA LEU A 114 -17.23 -6.32 9.04
C LEU A 114 -17.66 -4.87 9.23
N HIS A 115 -17.45 -4.01 8.22
CA HIS A 115 -17.91 -2.62 8.21
C HIS A 115 -17.44 -1.80 9.42
N LEU A 116 -16.14 -1.96 9.77
CA LEU A 116 -15.55 -1.34 10.97
C LEU A 116 -14.05 -1.09 10.81
N VAL A 117 -13.54 -0.33 11.77
CA VAL A 117 -12.10 -0.18 12.00
C VAL A 117 -11.77 -0.68 13.40
N ARG A 118 -10.67 -1.39 13.57
CA ARG A 118 -10.15 -1.79 14.90
C ARG A 118 -8.81 -1.13 15.18
N LYS A 119 -8.63 -0.68 16.41
CA LYS A 119 -7.35 -0.31 17.00
C LYS A 119 -6.84 -1.50 17.81
N LEU A 120 -5.65 -1.99 17.51
CA LEU A 120 -5.08 -3.18 18.13
C LEU A 120 -3.62 -2.92 18.53
N THR A 121 -3.15 -3.65 19.54
CA THR A 121 -1.73 -3.75 19.84
C THR A 121 -1.01 -4.52 18.74
N LEU A 122 0.34 -4.47 18.70
CA LEU A 122 1.13 -5.18 17.68
C LEU A 122 1.07 -6.71 17.82
N ASP A 123 0.56 -7.23 18.92
CA ASP A 123 0.31 -8.66 19.17
C ASP A 123 -1.18 -9.06 19.02
N GLY A 124 -2.03 -8.13 18.52
CA GLY A 124 -3.39 -8.41 18.11
C GLY A 124 -4.46 -8.26 19.19
N LYS A 125 -4.14 -7.71 20.37
CA LYS A 125 -5.16 -7.41 21.39
C LYS A 125 -5.96 -6.17 20.97
N GLU A 126 -7.29 -6.29 20.93
CA GLU A 126 -8.18 -5.18 20.62
C GLU A 126 -8.17 -4.12 21.75
N LEU A 127 -7.97 -2.87 21.39
CA LEU A 127 -8.00 -1.70 22.26
C LEU A 127 -9.28 -0.89 22.07
N ALA A 128 -9.75 -0.77 20.80
CA ALA A 128 -10.98 -0.09 20.46
C ALA A 128 -11.53 -0.61 19.13
N SER A 129 -12.84 -0.42 18.93
CA SER A 129 -13.53 -0.71 17.67
C SER A 129 -14.40 0.47 17.28
N TYR A 130 -14.36 0.82 15.99
CA TYR A 130 -15.10 1.92 15.39
C TYR A 130 -16.02 1.34 14.31
N PRO A 131 -17.26 0.97 14.67
CA PRO A 131 -18.22 0.39 13.74
C PRO A 131 -18.78 1.44 12.78
N TRP A 132 -19.59 1.01 11.83
CA TRP A 132 -20.38 1.87 10.97
C TRP A 132 -21.04 3.02 11.76
N PRO A 133 -20.80 4.29 11.35
CA PRO A 133 -21.32 5.46 12.05
C PRO A 133 -22.80 5.73 11.70
N ALA A 134 -23.70 4.85 12.12
CA ALA A 134 -25.15 4.89 11.81
C ALA A 134 -25.81 6.25 12.11
N GLN A 135 -25.32 6.95 13.15
CA GLN A 135 -25.83 8.27 13.55
C GLN A 135 -25.60 9.36 12.48
N ALA A 136 -24.64 9.13 11.56
CA ALA A 136 -24.38 10.07 10.45
C ALA A 136 -25.49 10.08 9.39
N LYS A 137 -26.29 9.01 9.30
CA LYS A 137 -27.41 8.85 8.36
C LYS A 137 -27.04 9.01 6.87
N LEU A 138 -25.78 8.72 6.52
CA LEU A 138 -25.25 8.82 5.14
C LEU A 138 -25.37 7.50 4.36
N HIS A 139 -25.47 6.39 5.08
CA HIS A 139 -25.66 5.04 4.54
C HIS A 139 -27.05 4.52 4.91
N ALA A 140 -27.70 3.83 4.01
CA ALA A 140 -29.00 3.22 4.28
C ALA A 140 -28.90 2.06 5.29
N ASN A 141 -27.77 1.37 5.28
CA ASN A 141 -27.46 0.27 6.18
C ASN A 141 -25.93 0.03 6.29
N GLU A 142 -25.53 -0.83 7.21
CA GLU A 142 -24.14 -1.13 7.52
C GLU A 142 -23.33 -1.63 6.31
N SER A 143 -23.93 -2.41 5.42
CA SER A 143 -23.23 -3.00 4.27
C SER A 143 -22.75 -1.98 3.23
N GLU A 144 -23.28 -0.75 3.28
CA GLU A 144 -22.83 0.36 2.44
C GLU A 144 -21.57 1.06 2.99
N TYR A 145 -21.22 0.87 4.27
CA TYR A 145 -19.98 1.37 4.86
C TYR A 145 -18.87 0.34 4.69
N ARG A 146 -17.84 0.68 3.89
CA ARG A 146 -16.75 -0.24 3.54
C ARG A 146 -15.40 0.47 3.61
N PRO A 147 -14.86 0.63 4.84
CA PRO A 147 -13.66 1.41 5.07
C PRO A 147 -12.43 0.79 4.42
N SER A 148 -11.70 1.58 3.64
CA SER A 148 -10.51 1.15 2.91
C SER A 148 -9.21 1.42 3.65
N LYS A 149 -9.08 2.57 4.33
CA LYS A 149 -7.85 3.02 5.00
C LYS A 149 -8.14 3.97 6.15
N THR A 150 -7.18 4.17 7.04
CA THR A 150 -7.15 5.28 8.00
C THR A 150 -5.94 6.17 7.76
N THR A 151 -6.06 7.47 8.07
CA THR A 151 -4.94 8.39 8.21
C THR A 151 -4.99 9.06 9.57
N HIS A 152 -3.83 9.45 10.11
CA HIS A 152 -3.68 9.90 11.48
C HIS A 152 -3.03 11.27 11.54
N PHE A 153 -3.54 12.13 12.43
CA PHE A 153 -3.08 13.50 12.61
C PHE A 153 -2.22 13.64 13.89
N LYS A 154 -1.44 14.70 13.98
CA LYS A 154 -0.52 14.93 15.08
C LYS A 154 -1.20 15.14 16.44
N ASP A 155 -2.44 15.57 16.44
CA ASP A 155 -3.26 15.76 17.64
C ASP A 155 -3.92 14.47 18.16
N GLY A 156 -3.60 13.32 17.54
CA GLY A 156 -4.16 12.03 17.86
C GLY A 156 -5.52 11.76 17.20
N SER A 157 -6.11 12.72 16.50
CA SER A 157 -7.31 12.50 15.69
C SER A 157 -6.96 11.63 14.48
N PHE A 158 -7.98 11.01 13.86
CA PHE A 158 -7.79 10.17 12.68
C PHE A 158 -8.98 10.26 11.73
N ALA A 159 -8.73 10.01 10.45
CA ALA A 159 -9.78 9.94 9.46
C ALA A 159 -9.86 8.53 8.86
N VAL A 160 -11.08 8.08 8.58
CA VAL A 160 -11.41 6.81 7.94
C VAL A 160 -11.93 7.08 6.54
N PHE A 161 -11.33 6.46 5.53
CA PHE A 161 -11.78 6.53 4.14
C PHE A 161 -12.79 5.42 3.87
N ASP A 162 -14.02 5.77 3.51
CA ASP A 162 -15.07 4.83 3.10
C ASP A 162 -14.97 4.52 1.59
N GLY A 163 -13.77 4.18 1.13
CA GLY A 163 -13.41 4.15 -0.29
C GLY A 163 -14.03 3.00 -1.10
N TYR A 164 -14.63 2.01 -0.46
CA TYR A 164 -15.44 0.97 -1.10
C TYR A 164 -16.92 1.09 -0.75
N GLY A 165 -17.29 2.10 0.04
CA GLY A 165 -18.67 2.42 0.37
C GLY A 165 -19.20 3.57 -0.48
N LYS A 166 -19.41 4.74 0.14
CA LYS A 166 -19.92 5.94 -0.51
C LYS A 166 -18.91 7.10 -0.58
N ASP A 167 -17.64 6.78 -0.43
CA ASP A 167 -16.51 7.71 -0.62
C ASP A 167 -16.47 8.87 0.38
N TYR A 168 -17.13 8.73 1.54
CA TYR A 168 -17.02 9.68 2.63
C TYR A 168 -15.72 9.53 3.39
N ILE A 169 -15.27 10.63 3.99
CA ILE A 169 -14.16 10.68 4.93
C ILE A 169 -14.72 11.00 6.31
N PHE A 170 -14.64 10.05 7.22
CA PHE A 170 -15.10 10.18 8.60
C PHE A 170 -13.92 10.57 9.49
N HIS A 171 -13.91 11.80 9.98
CA HIS A 171 -12.86 12.31 10.85
C HIS A 171 -13.29 12.19 12.32
N TYR A 172 -12.51 11.44 13.09
CA TYR A 172 -12.72 11.19 14.51
C TYR A 172 -11.70 11.94 15.35
N LYS A 173 -12.10 12.38 16.56
CA LYS A 173 -11.17 12.88 17.57
C LYS A 173 -10.31 11.75 18.14
N ALA A 174 -9.28 12.11 18.93
CA ALA A 174 -8.42 11.15 19.61
C ALA A 174 -9.19 10.21 20.57
N ASP A 175 -10.32 10.68 21.14
CA ASP A 175 -11.19 9.89 22.00
C ASP A 175 -12.14 8.95 21.23
N GLY A 176 -12.08 8.96 19.89
CA GLY A 176 -12.91 8.15 19.02
C GLY A 176 -14.31 8.72 18.74
N SER A 177 -14.65 9.89 19.26
CA SER A 177 -15.91 10.57 18.90
C SER A 177 -15.81 11.17 17.49
N LEU A 178 -16.92 11.07 16.72
CA LEU A 178 -16.99 11.63 15.37
C LEU A 178 -16.89 13.17 15.43
N LEU A 179 -15.90 13.72 14.72
CA LEU A 179 -15.64 15.16 14.67
C LEU A 179 -16.36 15.83 13.49
N ARG A 180 -16.18 15.28 12.29
CA ARG A 180 -16.75 15.79 11.04
C ARG A 180 -16.79 14.72 9.96
N ILE A 181 -17.55 15.00 8.90
CA ILE A 181 -17.64 14.15 7.70
C ILE A 181 -17.54 15.06 6.49
N TRP A 182 -16.83 14.61 5.46
CA TRP A 182 -16.68 15.30 4.18
C TRP A 182 -16.46 14.30 3.04
N GLY A 183 -16.35 14.77 1.81
CA GLY A 183 -16.21 13.90 0.63
C GLY A 183 -17.54 13.28 0.21
N GLY A 184 -17.49 12.16 -0.52
CA GLY A 184 -18.68 11.59 -1.15
C GLY A 184 -19.40 12.62 -2.00
N ASP A 185 -20.71 12.77 -1.81
CA ASP A 185 -21.55 13.76 -2.48
C ASP A 185 -21.78 15.05 -1.69
N LEU A 186 -21.07 15.22 -0.54
CA LEU A 186 -21.23 16.37 0.34
C LEU A 186 -20.54 17.63 -0.20
N GLY A 187 -21.17 18.77 0.08
CA GLY A 187 -20.62 20.11 -0.20
C GLY A 187 -20.54 20.48 -1.68
N GLU A 188 -19.65 21.41 -2.00
CA GLU A 188 -19.43 21.89 -3.36
C GLU A 188 -18.83 20.79 -4.24
N GLU A 189 -19.11 20.78 -5.54
CA GLU A 189 -18.69 19.75 -6.49
C GLU A 189 -17.17 19.46 -6.43
N LYS A 190 -16.35 20.49 -6.30
CA LYS A 190 -14.89 20.34 -6.17
C LYS A 190 -14.45 19.57 -4.91
N ASN A 191 -15.27 19.56 -3.84
CA ASN A 191 -15.00 18.85 -2.59
C ASN A 191 -15.51 17.41 -2.62
N ARG A 192 -16.31 17.04 -3.61
CA ARG A 192 -16.90 15.70 -3.72
C ARG A 192 -15.85 14.67 -4.12
N LEU A 193 -15.98 13.47 -3.58
CA LEU A 193 -15.17 12.32 -3.96
C LEU A 193 -16.02 11.37 -4.79
N LYS A 194 -15.42 10.83 -5.87
CA LYS A 194 -16.10 9.96 -6.81
C LYS A 194 -15.91 8.51 -6.41
N HIS A 195 -16.91 7.69 -6.73
CA HIS A 195 -16.92 6.27 -6.39
C HIS A 195 -15.68 5.52 -6.89
N TRP A 196 -15.20 4.59 -6.04
CA TRP A 196 -13.93 3.88 -6.14
C TRP A 196 -12.72 4.82 -6.21
N GLY A 197 -12.89 6.05 -5.67
CA GLY A 197 -11.83 7.05 -5.59
C GLY A 197 -10.97 6.89 -4.36
N PRO A 198 -11.42 7.26 -3.17
CA PRO A 198 -10.56 7.43 -1.99
C PRO A 198 -10.10 6.08 -1.41
N HIS A 199 -9.19 5.40 -2.13
CA HIS A 199 -8.73 4.08 -1.74
C HIS A 199 -7.78 4.12 -0.54
N GLY A 200 -6.79 5.00 -0.57
CA GLY A 200 -5.82 5.24 0.50
C GLY A 200 -5.39 6.69 0.55
N GLY A 201 -4.64 7.05 1.57
CA GLY A 201 -4.15 8.40 1.70
C GLY A 201 -3.37 8.62 2.98
N ALA A 202 -2.78 9.81 3.10
CA ALA A 202 -1.97 10.21 4.22
C ALA A 202 -2.24 11.64 4.65
N PHE A 203 -2.04 11.91 5.92
CA PHE A 203 -1.79 13.25 6.42
C PHE A 203 -0.37 13.67 5.99
N ASP A 204 -0.25 14.86 5.42
CA ASP A 204 1.03 15.41 4.97
C ASP A 204 1.15 16.88 5.39
N ASP A 205 2.18 17.18 6.15
CA ASP A 205 2.52 18.54 6.59
C ASP A 205 4.02 18.84 6.41
N ARG A 206 4.72 18.08 5.57
CA ARG A 206 6.17 18.16 5.38
C ARG A 206 6.65 19.52 4.87
N ASP A 207 5.81 20.28 4.20
CA ASP A 207 6.09 21.65 3.74
C ASP A 207 5.51 22.75 4.65
N GLY A 208 5.01 22.36 5.85
CA GLY A 208 4.41 23.26 6.84
C GLY A 208 2.93 23.59 6.58
N ALA A 209 2.32 23.07 5.51
CA ALA A 209 0.91 23.24 5.20
C ALA A 209 0.15 21.90 5.38
N PRO A 210 -0.51 21.67 6.54
CA PRO A 210 -1.16 20.40 6.82
C PRO A 210 -2.31 20.12 5.86
N ARG A 211 -2.32 18.91 5.30
CA ARG A 211 -3.32 18.46 4.33
C ARG A 211 -3.59 16.97 4.41
N VAL A 212 -4.71 16.55 3.84
CA VAL A 212 -5.02 15.15 3.56
C VAL A 212 -4.78 14.92 2.06
N VAL A 213 -3.91 13.98 1.74
CA VAL A 213 -3.56 13.58 0.38
C VAL A 213 -4.23 12.23 0.11
N ILE A 214 -5.01 12.14 -0.95
CA ILE A 214 -5.85 10.97 -1.24
C ILE A 214 -5.48 10.38 -2.60
N ALA A 215 -5.27 9.08 -2.63
CA ALA A 215 -5.14 8.29 -3.85
C ALA A 215 -6.54 7.99 -4.41
N MET A 216 -6.88 8.63 -5.53
CA MET A 216 -8.13 8.47 -6.26
C MET A 216 -7.94 7.42 -7.35
N SER A 217 -8.17 6.14 -7.00
CA SER A 217 -7.76 5.00 -7.79
C SER A 217 -8.34 4.99 -9.21
N ASP A 218 -9.66 4.95 -9.34
CA ASP A 218 -10.33 4.86 -10.65
C ASP A 218 -10.25 6.16 -11.45
N GLN A 219 -10.06 7.30 -10.77
CA GLN A 219 -9.87 8.60 -11.41
C GLN A 219 -8.44 8.81 -11.89
N GLN A 220 -7.50 7.94 -11.52
CA GLN A 220 -6.08 8.03 -11.89
C GLN A 220 -5.47 9.39 -11.52
N GLU A 221 -5.72 9.83 -10.29
CA GLU A 221 -5.25 11.10 -9.79
C GLU A 221 -4.95 11.06 -8.28
N ILE A 222 -4.20 12.01 -7.82
CA ILE A 222 -4.05 12.34 -6.40
C ILE A 222 -4.83 13.63 -6.15
N ARG A 223 -5.65 13.67 -5.12
CA ARG A 223 -6.35 14.89 -4.68
C ARG A 223 -5.85 15.34 -3.33
N ARG A 224 -5.70 16.65 -3.16
CA ARG A 224 -5.26 17.23 -1.90
C ARG A 224 -6.37 18.10 -1.31
N PHE A 225 -6.58 17.94 -0.02
CA PHE A 225 -7.59 18.65 0.74
C PHE A 225 -6.96 19.25 2.00
N SER A 226 -7.53 20.35 2.50
CA SER A 226 -7.24 20.79 3.87
C SER A 226 -7.71 19.70 4.86
N VAL A 227 -7.25 19.78 6.09
CA VAL A 227 -7.68 18.88 7.16
C VAL A 227 -9.18 18.94 7.46
N ASP A 228 -9.83 20.00 6.98
CA ASP A 228 -11.28 20.22 7.10
C ASP A 228 -12.08 19.72 5.88
N GLY A 229 -11.41 19.17 4.86
CA GLY A 229 -12.04 18.62 3.67
C GLY A 229 -12.30 19.61 2.55
N HIS A 230 -11.67 20.80 2.56
CA HIS A 230 -11.73 21.74 1.43
C HIS A 230 -10.72 21.37 0.37
N PHE A 231 -11.17 21.25 -0.87
CA PHE A 231 -10.32 20.95 -2.02
C PHE A 231 -9.23 22.00 -2.21
N ILE A 232 -8.01 21.54 -2.37
CA ILE A 232 -6.84 22.37 -2.69
C ILE A 232 -6.51 22.25 -4.16
N ASP A 233 -6.15 21.06 -4.62
CA ASP A 233 -5.83 20.76 -6.02
C ASP A 233 -5.87 19.25 -6.31
N GLN A 234 -5.58 18.92 -7.57
CA GLN A 234 -5.44 17.55 -8.05
C GLN A 234 -4.22 17.39 -8.95
N ILE A 235 -3.63 16.22 -8.92
CA ILE A 235 -2.45 15.84 -9.68
C ILE A 235 -2.79 14.60 -10.49
N PRO A 236 -2.89 14.70 -11.83
CA PRO A 236 -3.19 13.56 -12.68
C PRO A 236 -2.05 12.53 -12.68
N PHE A 237 -2.44 11.25 -12.65
CA PHE A 237 -1.55 10.10 -12.80
C PHE A 237 -2.09 9.17 -13.91
N PRO A 238 -2.13 9.65 -15.16
CA PRO A 238 -2.74 8.91 -16.26
C PRO A 238 -2.05 7.55 -16.48
N GLY A 239 -2.84 6.49 -16.61
CA GLY A 239 -2.36 5.10 -16.69
C GLY A 239 -1.95 4.50 -15.36
N GLY A 240 -1.90 5.28 -14.28
CA GLY A 240 -1.71 4.77 -12.92
C GLY A 240 -3.04 4.38 -12.27
N ASN A 241 -2.98 3.49 -11.30
CA ASN A 241 -4.12 3.15 -10.43
C ASN A 241 -3.65 3.25 -8.98
N PRO A 242 -3.51 4.48 -8.42
CA PRO A 242 -2.90 4.70 -7.13
C PRO A 242 -3.72 4.09 -5.99
N ARG A 243 -3.07 3.34 -5.12
CA ARG A 243 -3.73 2.63 -4.00
C ARG A 243 -3.45 3.23 -2.65
N ASP A 244 -2.29 3.81 -2.45
CA ASP A 244 -1.92 4.40 -1.17
C ASP A 244 -0.96 5.57 -1.36
N ILE A 245 -0.81 6.37 -0.31
CA ILE A 245 0.14 7.48 -0.22
C ILE A 245 1.05 7.19 0.97
N ILE A 246 2.32 6.93 0.69
CA ILE A 246 3.29 6.56 1.73
C ILE A 246 4.38 7.63 1.80
N PRO A 247 4.40 8.49 2.83
CA PRO A 247 5.49 9.44 3.04
C PRO A 247 6.84 8.71 3.20
N PHE A 248 7.88 9.19 2.50
CA PHE A 248 9.21 8.62 2.50
C PHE A 248 10.28 9.72 2.50
N GLY A 249 10.62 10.23 3.66
CA GLY A 249 11.42 11.45 3.78
C GLY A 249 10.74 12.62 3.07
N THR A 250 11.45 13.28 2.15
CA THR A 250 10.90 14.35 1.28
C THR A 250 10.13 13.80 0.06
N PHE A 251 10.13 12.50 -0.15
CA PHE A 251 9.46 11.81 -1.26
C PHE A 251 8.16 11.17 -0.81
N THR A 252 7.38 10.70 -1.77
CA THR A 252 6.18 9.89 -1.54
C THR A 252 6.23 8.65 -2.43
N ILE A 253 5.92 7.48 -1.85
CA ILE A 253 5.79 6.22 -2.57
C ILE A 253 4.31 5.99 -2.86
N ILE A 254 3.98 5.60 -4.09
CA ILE A 254 2.62 5.35 -4.55
C ILE A 254 2.57 4.00 -5.27
N PRO A 255 1.98 2.95 -4.68
CA PRO A 255 1.73 1.70 -5.39
C PRO A 255 0.56 1.86 -6.36
N HIS A 256 0.67 1.29 -7.56
CA HIS A 256 -0.35 1.28 -8.59
C HIS A 256 -0.80 -0.15 -8.88
N LEU A 257 -2.07 -0.44 -8.64
CA LEU A 257 -2.67 -1.73 -9.01
C LEU A 257 -2.51 -1.95 -10.51
N GLY A 258 -2.39 -3.21 -10.92
CA GLY A 258 -2.36 -3.54 -12.33
C GLY A 258 -3.64 -3.12 -13.02
N ASP A 259 -3.52 -2.57 -14.23
CA ASP A 259 -4.64 -2.16 -15.06
C ASP A 259 -5.62 -3.29 -15.34
N GLN A 260 -6.84 -2.93 -15.69
CA GLN A 260 -7.90 -3.85 -16.06
C GLN A 260 -8.42 -4.78 -14.94
N TRP A 261 -8.04 -4.55 -13.66
CA TRP A 261 -8.71 -5.22 -12.56
C TRP A 261 -10.19 -4.77 -12.49
N PRO A 262 -11.15 -5.65 -12.24
CA PRO A 262 -11.05 -7.10 -12.00
C PRO A 262 -11.11 -7.98 -13.28
N LYS A 263 -11.13 -7.40 -14.46
CA LYS A 263 -11.23 -8.16 -15.73
C LYS A 263 -10.00 -9.04 -15.97
N VAL A 264 -8.81 -8.49 -15.70
CA VAL A 264 -7.53 -9.21 -15.81
C VAL A 264 -6.91 -9.36 -14.43
N LYS A 265 -7.00 -10.58 -13.87
CA LYS A 265 -6.60 -10.88 -12.49
C LYS A 265 -5.08 -10.91 -12.24
N ASN A 266 -4.28 -10.92 -13.28
CA ASN A 266 -2.82 -11.00 -13.21
C ASN A 266 -2.14 -9.90 -14.01
N SER A 267 -2.81 -8.75 -14.17
CA SER A 267 -2.20 -7.61 -14.85
C SER A 267 -1.07 -7.02 -14.00
N PRO A 268 0.04 -6.61 -14.66
CA PRO A 268 1.17 -6.02 -13.97
C PRO A 268 0.85 -4.63 -13.44
N GLY A 269 1.34 -4.34 -12.24
CA GLY A 269 1.36 -3.01 -11.65
C GLY A 269 2.78 -2.50 -11.49
N PHE A 270 2.93 -1.33 -10.87
CA PHE A 270 4.22 -0.70 -10.62
C PHE A 270 4.15 0.21 -9.38
N ILE A 271 5.29 0.80 -9.01
CA ILE A 271 5.38 1.71 -7.87
C ILE A 271 6.04 3.01 -8.33
N SER A 272 5.36 4.15 -8.14
CA SER A 272 5.95 5.46 -8.40
C SER A 272 6.57 6.03 -7.12
N ILE A 273 7.72 6.71 -7.28
CA ILE A 273 8.29 7.60 -6.27
C ILE A 273 8.21 9.02 -6.82
N VAL A 274 7.59 9.91 -6.06
CA VAL A 274 7.44 11.33 -6.43
C VAL A 274 8.20 12.22 -5.46
N ASP A 275 8.69 13.35 -5.96
CA ASP A 275 9.35 14.38 -5.16
C ASP A 275 8.34 15.31 -4.44
N ALA A 276 8.84 16.30 -3.72
CA ALA A 276 8.03 17.30 -3.02
C ALA A 276 7.14 18.14 -3.95
N HIS A 277 7.44 18.20 -5.25
CA HIS A 277 6.64 18.87 -6.26
C HIS A 277 5.69 17.93 -7.00
N TRP A 278 5.54 16.69 -6.50
CA TRP A 278 4.71 15.63 -7.08
C TRP A 278 5.15 15.20 -8.49
N LYS A 279 6.40 15.47 -8.85
CA LYS A 279 7.00 14.97 -10.07
C LYS A 279 7.54 13.55 -9.82
N ILE A 280 7.24 12.62 -10.73
CA ILE A 280 7.74 11.26 -10.67
C ILE A 280 9.24 11.26 -10.93
N VAL A 281 10.01 10.73 -10.00
CA VAL A 281 11.47 10.58 -10.07
C VAL A 281 11.91 9.14 -10.33
N SER A 282 11.02 8.18 -10.09
CA SER A 282 11.25 6.78 -10.41
C SER A 282 9.93 6.02 -10.53
N ASN A 283 9.83 5.14 -11.53
CA ASN A 283 8.81 4.11 -11.65
C ASN A 283 9.50 2.74 -11.50
N ILE A 284 9.23 2.06 -10.40
CA ILE A 284 9.77 0.72 -10.11
C ILE A 284 8.84 -0.31 -10.75
N GLY A 285 9.32 -1.06 -11.73
CA GLY A 285 8.51 -2.01 -12.52
C GLY A 285 7.76 -1.40 -13.70
N ALA A 286 8.14 -0.17 -14.10
CA ALA A 286 7.65 0.48 -15.30
C ALA A 286 8.75 1.37 -15.93
N PRO A 287 8.58 1.82 -17.18
CA PRO A 287 9.48 2.80 -17.80
C PRO A 287 9.56 4.11 -17.02
N PRO A 288 10.61 4.92 -17.25
CA PRO A 288 10.67 6.27 -16.74
C PRO A 288 9.42 7.08 -17.10
N ALA A 289 8.98 7.93 -16.19
CA ALA A 289 7.85 8.82 -16.48
C ALA A 289 8.23 9.84 -17.55
N GLU A 290 7.36 9.98 -18.53
CA GLU A 290 7.53 10.94 -19.62
C GLU A 290 6.66 12.18 -19.40
N TYR A 291 7.17 13.35 -19.76
CA TYR A 291 6.46 14.63 -19.67
C TYR A 291 6.51 15.34 -21.01
N ALA A 292 5.35 15.66 -21.60
CA ALA A 292 5.23 16.47 -22.79
C ALA A 292 4.70 17.86 -22.39
N SER A 293 5.48 18.91 -22.67
CA SER A 293 5.13 20.29 -22.28
C SER A 293 4.73 20.43 -20.80
N GLY A 294 5.43 19.69 -19.91
CA GLY A 294 5.16 19.70 -18.47
C GLY A 294 4.00 18.79 -18.02
N THR A 295 3.28 18.15 -18.94
CA THR A 295 2.18 17.25 -18.64
C THR A 295 2.64 15.80 -18.64
N LEU A 296 2.36 15.07 -17.53
CA LEU A 296 2.66 13.64 -17.40
C LEU A 296 1.90 12.84 -18.48
N GLN A 297 2.65 12.02 -19.22
CA GLN A 297 2.09 11.13 -20.22
C GLN A 297 1.57 9.83 -19.57
N PRO A 298 0.64 9.10 -20.22
CA PRO A 298 0.12 7.85 -19.68
C PRO A 298 1.22 6.84 -19.37
N MET A 299 1.19 6.34 -18.13
CA MET A 299 2.12 5.33 -17.65
C MET A 299 1.55 3.93 -17.86
N GLN A 300 2.43 2.97 -18.04
CA GLN A 300 2.07 1.56 -18.14
C GLN A 300 3.22 0.70 -17.63
N SER A 301 2.89 -0.35 -16.86
CA SER A 301 3.89 -1.37 -16.55
C SER A 301 4.21 -2.20 -17.79
N ASP A 302 5.49 -2.38 -18.07
CA ASP A 302 6.00 -3.26 -19.14
C ASP A 302 6.53 -4.59 -18.60
N ARG A 303 6.50 -4.77 -17.27
CA ARG A 303 7.15 -5.89 -16.56
C ARG A 303 6.16 -6.59 -15.62
N ARG A 304 6.38 -7.89 -15.43
CA ARG A 304 5.58 -8.70 -14.52
C ARG A 304 6.22 -8.89 -13.14
N THR A 305 7.09 -7.98 -12.75
CA THR A 305 7.71 -8.01 -11.41
C THR A 305 6.66 -7.90 -10.32
N PHE A 306 5.67 -7.03 -10.52
CA PHE A 306 4.56 -6.85 -9.59
C PHE A 306 3.24 -7.27 -10.22
N ILE A 307 2.46 -7.99 -9.45
CA ILE A 307 1.06 -8.27 -9.76
C ILE A 307 0.23 -7.56 -8.69
N HIS A 308 -0.47 -6.50 -9.07
CA HIS A 308 -1.32 -5.71 -8.20
C HIS A 308 -0.62 -5.26 -6.89
N PRO A 309 0.50 -4.49 -6.95
CA PRO A 309 1.08 -3.91 -5.74
C PRO A 309 0.06 -3.01 -5.05
N HIS A 310 -0.23 -3.30 -3.78
CA HIS A 310 -1.35 -2.70 -3.06
C HIS A 310 -0.90 -1.83 -1.89
N GLY A 311 0.02 -2.33 -1.07
CA GLY A 311 0.63 -1.61 0.03
C GLY A 311 2.15 -1.70 -0.03
N VAL A 312 2.83 -0.64 0.40
CA VAL A 312 4.30 -0.58 0.42
C VAL A 312 4.75 0.07 1.73
N CYS A 313 5.84 -0.41 2.29
CA CYS A 313 6.60 0.34 3.28
C CYS A 313 8.09 0.32 2.97
N ALA A 314 8.84 1.22 3.59
CA ALA A 314 10.30 1.27 3.50
C ALA A 314 10.93 1.04 4.87
N ASP A 315 12.09 0.38 4.91
CA ASP A 315 12.94 0.33 6.10
C ASP A 315 13.88 1.54 6.16
N ALA A 316 14.64 1.66 7.26
CA ALA A 316 15.59 2.74 7.47
C ALA A 316 16.74 2.77 6.43
N ALA A 317 17.05 1.63 5.77
CA ALA A 317 18.02 1.54 4.69
C ALA A 317 17.44 1.96 3.33
N GLY A 318 16.12 2.16 3.27
CA GLY A 318 15.37 2.49 2.06
C GLY A 318 15.04 1.28 1.20
N ASN A 319 15.15 0.05 1.71
CA ASN A 319 14.59 -1.12 1.05
C ASN A 319 13.06 -1.04 1.11
N LEU A 320 12.38 -1.60 0.11
CA LEU A 320 10.94 -1.61 0.05
C LEU A 320 10.37 -3.00 0.30
N PHE A 321 9.23 -3.05 0.99
CA PHE A 321 8.41 -4.25 1.13
C PHE A 321 7.07 -3.99 0.47
N VAL A 322 6.67 -4.87 -0.42
CA VAL A 322 5.52 -4.68 -1.31
C VAL A 322 4.50 -5.78 -1.08
N ALA A 323 3.37 -5.42 -0.49
CA ALA A 323 2.21 -6.29 -0.39
C ALA A 323 1.46 -6.31 -1.72
N GLN A 324 1.14 -7.50 -2.22
CA GLN A 324 0.48 -7.70 -3.51
C GLN A 324 -0.90 -8.33 -3.34
N PHE A 325 -1.90 -7.70 -3.93
CA PHE A 325 -3.26 -8.21 -3.98
C PHE A 325 -3.43 -9.24 -5.11
N ALA A 326 -4.25 -10.27 -4.88
CA ALA A 326 -4.51 -11.32 -5.87
C ALA A 326 -3.26 -11.98 -6.50
N SER A 327 -2.15 -12.02 -5.75
CA SER A 327 -0.86 -12.59 -6.16
C SER A 327 -0.43 -13.73 -5.24
N PRO A 328 -1.07 -14.91 -5.31
CA PRO A 328 -0.83 -16.00 -4.35
C PRO A 328 0.58 -16.58 -4.43
N ALA A 329 1.25 -16.48 -5.56
CA ALA A 329 2.62 -16.96 -5.74
C ALA A 329 3.67 -16.05 -5.06
N ALA A 330 3.36 -14.76 -4.92
CA ALA A 330 4.26 -13.76 -4.33
C ALA A 330 3.43 -12.66 -3.63
N PRO A 331 2.77 -12.95 -2.50
CA PRO A 331 1.90 -11.98 -1.84
C PRO A 331 2.67 -10.85 -1.17
N LEU A 332 3.97 -11.03 -0.96
CA LEU A 332 4.87 -10.05 -0.36
C LEU A 332 6.26 -10.17 -1.00
N LEU A 333 6.85 -9.05 -1.38
CA LEU A 333 8.20 -8.95 -1.95
C LEU A 333 9.07 -8.00 -1.13
N LYS A 334 10.38 -8.30 -1.06
CA LYS A 334 11.41 -7.37 -0.60
C LYS A 334 12.22 -6.86 -1.80
N LEU A 335 12.39 -5.56 -1.87
CA LEU A 335 13.24 -4.89 -2.85
C LEU A 335 14.42 -4.26 -2.11
N LYS A 336 15.63 -4.68 -2.43
CA LYS A 336 16.86 -4.08 -1.90
C LYS A 336 17.22 -2.85 -2.72
N ARG A 337 17.44 -1.73 -2.04
CA ARG A 337 17.91 -0.51 -2.69
C ARG A 337 19.32 -0.68 -3.23
N VAL A 338 19.54 -0.32 -4.49
CA VAL A 338 20.86 -0.31 -5.14
C VAL A 338 21.36 1.14 -5.16
N ARG A 339 22.57 1.35 -4.67
CA ARG A 339 23.22 2.66 -4.65
C ARG A 339 23.99 2.92 -5.95
#